data_ae5a4711c4ef6260fedc5cc66aa9ea21
#
_entry.id   ae5a4711c4ef6260fedc5cc66aa9ea21
#
_cell.length_a   1.000
_cell.length_b   1.000
_cell.length_c   1.000
_cell.angle_alpha   90.00
_cell.angle_beta   90.00
_cell.angle_gamma   90.00
#
_symmetry.space_group_name_H-M   'P 1'
#
loop_
_entity.id
_entity.type
_entity.pdbx_description
1 polymer ?
#
loop_
_entity_poly.entity_id
_entity_poly.type
_entity_poly.pdbx_seq_one_letter_code
_entity_poly.pdbx_strand_id
1 'polypeptide(L)'
;MTTIPQSDFKPLEERLGYKFKDKGMLVQALTHRSYLNEHSDFPYEHNERLEFLGDAVLELIVTEYLYKNYANPEGELTNWRAALVNAKTLAGIATQLAFEDYLLMSKGEAKDKESKARMYILANAIEAIIGSIYLDGGAGAAESFIHKHILSILPFILKNQLYIDPKSKFQETAQELLGITPNYKVLKESGPDHNKEFTVGVFLDKELVAVGSGTSKQEAQIAAAQAGLDAKHWSVSMS
;
A
#
# COMPACT_ATOMS: atom_id res chain seq x y z
N MET A 1 -22.54 -29.37 7.98
CA MET A 1 -22.43 -28.00 8.53
C MET A 1 -20.95 -27.73 8.68
N THR A 2 -20.36 -27.07 7.71
CA THR A 2 -18.93 -26.69 7.74
C THR A 2 -18.81 -25.59 8.79
N THR A 3 -18.24 -25.93 9.93
CA THR A 3 -17.99 -24.98 11.00
C THR A 3 -17.05 -23.90 10.47
N ILE A 4 -17.46 -22.63 10.57
CA ILE A 4 -16.55 -21.48 10.52
C ILE A 4 -15.33 -21.88 11.37
N PRO A 5 -14.08 -21.68 10.91
CA PRO A 5 -12.95 -21.84 11.82
C PRO A 5 -13.32 -21.11 13.10
N GLN A 6 -13.35 -21.81 14.25
CA GLN A 6 -13.72 -21.21 15.54
C GLN A 6 -12.60 -20.26 16.00
N SER A 7 -12.19 -19.37 15.13
CA SER A 7 -11.32 -18.27 15.49
C SER A 7 -12.17 -17.32 16.33
N ASP A 8 -11.78 -17.12 17.57
CA ASP A 8 -12.35 -16.04 18.36
C ASP A 8 -11.95 -14.71 17.68
N PHE A 9 -12.90 -14.11 16.95
CA PHE A 9 -12.69 -12.83 16.27
C PHE A 9 -12.73 -11.63 17.22
N LYS A 10 -13.07 -11.83 18.49
CA LYS A 10 -13.15 -10.74 19.45
C LYS A 10 -11.86 -9.95 19.59
N PRO A 11 -10.65 -10.56 19.69
CA PRO A 11 -9.41 -9.80 19.74
C PRO A 11 -9.12 -9.01 18.45
N LEU A 12 -9.54 -9.54 17.29
CA LEU A 12 -9.42 -8.83 16.03
C LEU A 12 -10.36 -7.63 15.98
N GLU A 13 -11.63 -7.81 16.32
CA GLU A 13 -12.63 -6.73 16.37
C GLU A 13 -12.23 -5.58 17.31
N GLU A 14 -11.62 -5.91 18.47
CA GLU A 14 -11.08 -4.92 19.41
C GLU A 14 -9.96 -4.08 18.74
N ARG A 15 -9.06 -4.71 17.97
CA ARG A 15 -8.00 -4.00 17.22
C ARG A 15 -8.58 -3.16 16.09
N LEU A 16 -9.50 -3.71 15.30
CA LEU A 16 -10.22 -2.98 14.26
C LEU A 16 -10.98 -1.78 14.83
N GLY A 17 -11.46 -1.89 16.09
CA GLY A 17 -12.33 -0.91 16.72
C GLY A 17 -13.76 -0.99 16.18
N TYR A 18 -14.12 -2.12 15.59
CA TYR A 18 -15.46 -2.38 15.05
C TYR A 18 -15.93 -3.78 15.38
N LYS A 19 -17.16 -3.89 15.89
CA LYS A 19 -17.82 -5.16 16.19
C LYS A 19 -18.84 -5.46 15.11
N PHE A 20 -18.60 -6.50 14.31
CA PHE A 20 -19.49 -6.92 13.25
C PHE A 20 -20.81 -7.47 13.78
N LYS A 21 -21.90 -7.02 13.19
CA LYS A 21 -23.27 -7.57 13.39
C LYS A 21 -23.38 -8.92 12.68
N ASP A 22 -22.89 -8.96 11.41
CA ASP A 22 -22.76 -10.18 10.62
C ASP A 22 -21.29 -10.63 10.58
N LYS A 23 -20.96 -11.70 11.31
CA LYS A 23 -19.62 -12.29 11.29
C LYS A 23 -19.23 -12.87 9.93
N GLY A 24 -20.22 -13.23 9.10
CA GLY A 24 -19.98 -13.68 7.73
C GLY A 24 -19.27 -12.64 6.88
N MET A 25 -19.59 -11.34 7.06
CA MET A 25 -18.90 -10.24 6.39
C MET A 25 -17.42 -10.17 6.77
N LEU A 26 -17.08 -10.35 8.05
CA LEU A 26 -15.69 -10.40 8.51
C LEU A 26 -14.97 -11.62 7.94
N VAL A 27 -15.59 -12.79 7.97
CA VAL A 27 -15.01 -14.02 7.42
C VAL A 27 -14.73 -13.86 5.92
N GLN A 28 -15.70 -13.34 5.16
CA GLN A 28 -15.52 -13.09 3.73
C GLN A 28 -14.37 -12.09 3.47
N ALA A 29 -14.28 -11.00 4.21
CA ALA A 29 -13.20 -10.02 4.07
C ALA A 29 -11.81 -10.61 4.32
N LEU A 30 -11.71 -11.61 5.19
CA LEU A 30 -10.47 -12.33 5.51
C LEU A 30 -10.18 -13.51 4.58
N THR A 31 -11.07 -13.85 3.63
CA THR A 31 -10.93 -14.99 2.75
C THR A 31 -10.29 -14.61 1.42
N HIS A 32 -9.02 -14.95 1.24
CA HIS A 32 -8.35 -14.81 -0.05
C HIS A 32 -8.84 -15.90 -1.04
N ARG A 33 -8.91 -15.57 -2.33
CA ARG A 33 -9.38 -16.51 -3.37
C ARG A 33 -8.65 -17.86 -3.39
N SER A 34 -7.36 -17.88 -3.04
CA SER A 34 -6.57 -19.11 -3.03
C SER A 34 -7.05 -20.13 -1.99
N TYR A 35 -7.73 -19.67 -0.93
CA TYR A 35 -8.31 -20.54 0.09
C TYR A 35 -9.40 -21.43 -0.50
N LEU A 36 -10.24 -20.86 -1.36
CA LEU A 36 -11.38 -21.59 -1.97
C LEU A 36 -10.91 -22.67 -2.94
N ASN A 37 -9.70 -22.55 -3.51
CA ASN A 37 -9.13 -23.61 -4.36
C ASN A 37 -8.84 -24.92 -3.58
N GLU A 38 -8.57 -24.79 -2.27
CA GLU A 38 -8.30 -25.93 -1.37
C GLU A 38 -9.56 -26.33 -0.54
N HIS A 39 -10.60 -25.47 -0.52
CA HIS A 39 -11.80 -25.62 0.32
C HIS A 39 -13.06 -25.30 -0.47
N SER A 40 -13.44 -26.16 -1.44
CA SER A 40 -14.57 -25.93 -2.36
C SER A 40 -15.94 -25.86 -1.70
N ASP A 41 -16.10 -26.41 -0.49
CA ASP A 41 -17.35 -26.44 0.31
C ASP A 41 -17.41 -25.28 1.33
N PHE A 42 -16.46 -24.35 1.28
CA PHE A 42 -16.48 -23.19 2.17
C PHE A 42 -17.70 -22.30 1.87
N PRO A 43 -18.50 -21.90 2.89
CA PRO A 43 -19.80 -21.30 2.67
C PRO A 43 -19.76 -19.81 2.30
N TYR A 44 -18.58 -19.18 2.28
CA TYR A 44 -18.42 -17.78 1.97
C TYR A 44 -17.62 -17.58 0.68
N GLU A 45 -17.89 -16.49 -0.03
CA GLU A 45 -17.10 -16.04 -1.17
C GLU A 45 -15.73 -15.50 -0.72
N HIS A 46 -14.81 -15.32 -1.67
CA HIS A 46 -13.56 -14.60 -1.44
C HIS A 46 -13.79 -13.08 -1.35
N ASN A 47 -12.77 -12.37 -0.94
CA ASN A 47 -12.84 -10.95 -0.57
C ASN A 47 -12.81 -9.95 -1.74
N GLU A 48 -12.53 -10.34 -2.99
CA GLU A 48 -12.30 -9.41 -4.11
C GLU A 48 -13.46 -8.41 -4.34
N ARG A 49 -14.71 -8.82 -4.12
CA ARG A 49 -15.85 -7.90 -4.27
C ARG A 49 -15.93 -6.88 -3.12
N LEU A 50 -15.55 -7.30 -1.92
CA LEU A 50 -15.45 -6.39 -0.77
C LEU A 50 -14.26 -5.44 -0.90
N GLU A 51 -13.13 -5.92 -1.43
CA GLU A 51 -11.96 -5.12 -1.80
C GLU A 51 -12.37 -4.02 -2.79
N PHE A 52 -13.01 -4.38 -3.91
CA PHE A 52 -13.48 -3.42 -4.92
C PHE A 52 -14.37 -2.30 -4.31
N LEU A 53 -15.29 -2.66 -3.40
CA LEU A 53 -16.12 -1.67 -2.72
C LEU A 53 -15.31 -0.85 -1.72
N GLY A 54 -14.44 -1.51 -0.97
CA GLY A 54 -13.63 -0.88 0.07
C GLY A 54 -12.63 0.13 -0.47
N ASP A 55 -12.01 -0.15 -1.61
CA ASP A 55 -11.16 0.79 -2.34
C ASP A 55 -11.91 2.09 -2.66
N ALA A 56 -13.10 1.99 -3.26
CA ALA A 56 -13.92 3.17 -3.57
C ALA A 56 -14.32 3.98 -2.31
N VAL A 57 -14.68 3.29 -1.22
CA VAL A 57 -15.02 3.93 0.07
C VAL A 57 -13.80 4.60 0.68
N LEU A 58 -12.65 3.94 0.66
CA LEU A 58 -11.37 4.49 1.16
C LEU A 58 -10.98 5.74 0.40
N GLU A 59 -10.96 5.68 -0.93
CA GLU A 59 -10.62 6.80 -1.81
C GLU A 59 -11.55 8.01 -1.54
N LEU A 60 -12.86 7.78 -1.43
CA LEU A 60 -13.82 8.84 -1.18
C LEU A 60 -13.57 9.53 0.17
N ILE A 61 -13.47 8.75 1.25
CA ILE A 61 -13.34 9.30 2.61
C ILE A 61 -12.01 10.03 2.79
N VAL A 62 -10.90 9.47 2.28
CA VAL A 62 -9.59 10.12 2.33
C VAL A 62 -9.60 11.42 1.50
N THR A 63 -10.19 11.40 0.30
CA THR A 63 -10.30 12.60 -0.55
C THR A 63 -11.13 13.69 0.13
N GLU A 64 -12.27 13.35 0.69
CA GLU A 64 -13.14 14.28 1.41
C GLU A 64 -12.43 14.90 2.61
N TYR A 65 -11.72 14.08 3.39
CA TYR A 65 -10.93 14.54 4.53
C TYR A 65 -9.84 15.55 4.10
N LEU A 66 -9.06 15.22 3.07
CA LEU A 66 -8.00 16.10 2.56
C LEU A 66 -8.59 17.40 2.05
N TYR A 67 -9.66 17.35 1.27
CA TYR A 67 -10.35 18.54 0.75
C TYR A 67 -10.87 19.48 1.86
N LYS A 68 -11.43 18.91 2.92
CA LYS A 68 -12.00 19.71 4.03
C LYS A 68 -10.94 20.34 4.94
N ASN A 69 -9.79 19.69 5.10
CA ASN A 69 -8.82 20.07 6.12
C ASN A 69 -7.56 20.78 5.57
N TYR A 70 -7.34 20.77 4.25
CA TYR A 70 -6.15 21.33 3.63
C TYR A 70 -6.51 22.19 2.42
N ALA A 71 -5.92 23.40 2.34
CA ALA A 71 -6.11 24.33 1.21
C ALA A 71 -5.04 24.18 0.12
N ASN A 72 -4.28 23.07 0.14
CA ASN A 72 -3.20 22.82 -0.80
C ASN A 72 -3.72 22.59 -2.23
N PRO A 73 -2.90 22.83 -3.26
CA PRO A 73 -3.25 22.52 -4.65
C PRO A 73 -3.63 21.05 -4.85
N GLU A 74 -4.50 20.79 -5.83
CA GLU A 74 -5.02 19.45 -6.15
C GLU A 74 -3.91 18.41 -6.34
N GLY A 75 -2.80 18.76 -7.01
CA GLY A 75 -1.67 17.85 -7.21
C GLY A 75 -1.02 17.38 -5.91
N GLU A 76 -0.89 18.27 -4.91
CA GLU A 76 -0.36 17.89 -3.59
C GLU A 76 -1.32 16.96 -2.84
N LEU A 77 -2.63 17.30 -2.85
CA LEU A 77 -3.64 16.46 -2.21
C LEU A 77 -3.71 15.07 -2.86
N THR A 78 -3.54 14.99 -4.18
CA THR A 78 -3.46 13.73 -4.91
C THR A 78 -2.25 12.90 -4.49
N ASN A 79 -1.07 13.51 -4.33
CA ASN A 79 0.12 12.83 -3.85
C ASN A 79 -0.03 12.33 -2.40
N TRP A 80 -0.64 13.13 -1.53
CA TRP A 80 -0.90 12.73 -0.14
C TRP A 80 -1.89 11.57 -0.06
N ARG A 81 -2.97 11.62 -0.85
CA ARG A 81 -3.90 10.52 -0.97
C ARG A 81 -3.18 9.24 -1.42
N ALA A 82 -2.44 9.31 -2.53
CA ALA A 82 -1.68 8.16 -3.03
C ALA A 82 -0.71 7.57 -1.98
N ALA A 83 -0.09 8.41 -1.16
CA ALA A 83 0.77 7.94 -0.07
C ALA A 83 0.00 7.24 1.05
N LEU A 84 -1.25 7.64 1.32
CA LEU A 84 -2.11 7.03 2.34
C LEU A 84 -2.69 5.68 1.89
N VAL A 85 -3.11 5.57 0.61
CA VAL A 85 -3.89 4.42 0.13
C VAL A 85 -3.08 3.41 -0.68
N ASN A 86 -1.75 3.58 -0.83
CA ASN A 86 -0.95 2.61 -1.56
C ASN A 86 -0.79 1.28 -0.82
N ALA A 87 -0.52 0.22 -1.58
CA ALA A 87 -0.41 -1.14 -1.05
C ALA A 87 0.61 -1.28 0.09
N LYS A 88 1.73 -0.56 0.06
CA LYS A 88 2.75 -0.60 1.11
C LYS A 88 2.23 -0.05 2.44
N THR A 89 1.53 1.07 2.39
CA THR A 89 0.92 1.72 3.56
C THR A 89 -0.18 0.83 4.15
N LEU A 90 -1.09 0.33 3.30
CA LEU A 90 -2.19 -0.53 3.74
C LEU A 90 -1.68 -1.87 4.32
N ALA A 91 -0.68 -2.49 3.70
CA ALA A 91 -0.05 -3.70 4.24
C ALA A 91 0.62 -3.44 5.59
N GLY A 92 1.26 -2.28 5.78
CA GLY A 92 1.81 -1.88 7.07
C GLY A 92 0.74 -1.76 8.16
N ILE A 93 -0.43 -1.22 7.83
CA ILE A 93 -1.58 -1.15 8.74
C ILE A 93 -2.10 -2.56 9.06
N ALA A 94 -2.20 -3.44 8.05
CA ALA A 94 -2.58 -4.83 8.24
C ALA A 94 -1.68 -5.54 9.26
N THR A 95 -0.37 -5.34 9.14
CA THR A 95 0.62 -5.91 10.06
C THR A 95 0.48 -5.33 11.47
N GLN A 96 0.29 -4.00 11.61
CA GLN A 96 0.06 -3.37 12.92
C GLN A 96 -1.21 -3.87 13.60
N LEU A 97 -2.26 -4.13 12.84
CA LEU A 97 -3.50 -4.71 13.32
C LEU A 97 -3.39 -6.22 13.60
N ALA A 98 -2.26 -6.84 13.26
CA ALA A 98 -1.95 -8.26 13.46
C ALA A 98 -3.09 -9.19 12.99
N PHE A 99 -3.70 -8.89 11.84
CA PHE A 99 -4.75 -9.76 11.32
C PHE A 99 -4.27 -10.82 10.32
N GLU A 100 -2.96 -10.87 10.08
CA GLU A 100 -2.36 -11.90 9.25
C GLU A 100 -2.72 -13.32 9.70
N ASP A 101 -2.80 -13.53 11.02
CA ASP A 101 -3.14 -14.82 11.61
C ASP A 101 -4.60 -15.24 11.39
N TYR A 102 -5.45 -14.30 10.96
CA TYR A 102 -6.86 -14.54 10.67
C TYR A 102 -7.14 -14.70 9.17
N LEU A 103 -6.15 -14.42 8.31
CA LEU A 103 -6.32 -14.54 6.86
C LEU A 103 -6.45 -16.01 6.45
N LEU A 104 -7.51 -16.30 5.71
CA LEU A 104 -7.75 -17.59 5.09
C LEU A 104 -7.14 -17.57 3.68
N MET A 105 -6.10 -18.37 3.47
CA MET A 105 -5.40 -18.48 2.19
C MET A 105 -4.87 -19.90 1.99
N SER A 106 -4.41 -20.23 0.78
CA SER A 106 -3.77 -21.52 0.51
C SER A 106 -2.48 -21.72 1.35
N LYS A 107 -2.11 -22.96 1.53
CA LYS A 107 -0.85 -23.28 2.22
C LYS A 107 0.39 -22.72 1.52
N GLY A 108 0.33 -22.53 0.20
CA GLY A 108 1.38 -21.89 -0.59
C GLY A 108 1.57 -20.43 -0.23
N GLU A 109 0.48 -19.65 -0.28
CA GLU A 109 0.47 -18.22 0.07
C GLU A 109 0.83 -17.98 1.54
N ALA A 110 0.39 -18.85 2.44
CA ALA A 110 0.66 -18.72 3.88
C ALA A 110 2.16 -18.88 4.25
N LYS A 111 2.94 -19.61 3.43
CA LYS A 111 4.38 -19.80 3.65
C LYS A 111 5.22 -18.61 3.18
N ASP A 112 4.74 -17.89 2.19
CA ASP A 112 5.44 -16.75 1.60
C ASP A 112 5.11 -15.46 2.36
N LYS A 113 5.97 -15.10 3.32
CA LYS A 113 5.73 -13.97 4.23
C LYS A 113 6.35 -12.65 3.77
N GLU A 114 7.32 -12.69 2.86
CA GLU A 114 8.14 -11.52 2.51
C GLU A 114 7.98 -11.06 1.06
N SER A 115 7.17 -11.78 0.26
CA SER A 115 7.01 -11.44 -1.15
C SER A 115 6.18 -10.19 -1.37
N LYS A 116 6.36 -9.63 -2.55
CA LYS A 116 5.48 -8.56 -3.06
C LYS A 116 4.02 -9.01 -3.15
N ALA A 117 3.78 -10.30 -3.47
CA ALA A 117 2.44 -10.86 -3.50
C ALA A 117 1.79 -10.81 -2.11
N ARG A 118 2.53 -11.14 -1.05
CA ARG A 118 2.05 -11.05 0.34
C ARG A 118 1.62 -9.62 0.70
N MET A 119 2.42 -8.63 0.32
CA MET A 119 2.08 -7.22 0.55
C MET A 119 0.73 -6.84 -0.09
N TYR A 120 0.47 -7.28 -1.33
CA TYR A 120 -0.81 -7.03 -1.99
C TYR A 120 -1.97 -7.77 -1.32
N ILE A 121 -1.78 -9.03 -0.89
CA ILE A 121 -2.82 -9.78 -0.15
C ILE A 121 -3.22 -9.03 1.12
N LEU A 122 -2.26 -8.47 1.85
CA LEU A 122 -2.53 -7.69 3.06
C LEU A 122 -3.24 -6.36 2.77
N ALA A 123 -2.82 -5.64 1.74
CA ALA A 123 -3.43 -4.39 1.33
C ALA A 123 -4.90 -4.61 0.91
N ASN A 124 -5.14 -5.58 0.02
CA ASN A 124 -6.47 -5.93 -0.47
C ASN A 124 -7.40 -6.39 0.67
N ALA A 125 -6.84 -7.08 1.68
CA ALA A 125 -7.62 -7.47 2.85
C ALA A 125 -8.03 -6.26 3.72
N ILE A 126 -7.21 -5.21 3.84
CA ILE A 126 -7.62 -3.95 4.49
C ILE A 126 -8.78 -3.30 3.73
N GLU A 127 -8.68 -3.21 2.41
CA GLU A 127 -9.77 -2.67 1.59
C GLU A 127 -11.04 -3.51 1.75
N ALA A 128 -10.92 -4.84 1.74
CA ALA A 128 -12.05 -5.73 1.98
C ALA A 128 -12.68 -5.55 3.38
N ILE A 129 -11.87 -5.30 4.42
CA ILE A 129 -12.36 -4.95 5.76
C ILE A 129 -13.13 -3.63 5.71
N ILE A 130 -12.63 -2.61 5.01
CA ILE A 130 -13.34 -1.34 4.85
C ILE A 130 -14.69 -1.55 4.16
N GLY A 131 -14.72 -2.30 3.06
CA GLY A 131 -15.94 -2.64 2.35
C GLY A 131 -16.94 -3.41 3.22
N SER A 132 -16.47 -4.36 4.02
CA SER A 132 -17.30 -5.14 4.94
C SER A 132 -17.86 -4.28 6.08
N ILE A 133 -17.06 -3.39 6.68
CA ILE A 133 -17.53 -2.44 7.71
C ILE A 133 -18.58 -1.48 7.11
N TYR A 134 -18.35 -1.02 5.87
CA TYR A 134 -19.30 -0.15 5.18
C TYR A 134 -20.66 -0.82 4.98
N LEU A 135 -20.70 -2.09 4.56
CA LEU A 135 -21.95 -2.84 4.37
C LEU A 135 -22.64 -3.20 5.69
N ASP A 136 -21.87 -3.56 6.72
CA ASP A 136 -22.40 -4.00 8.02
C ASP A 136 -22.80 -2.83 8.93
N GLY A 137 -22.03 -1.73 8.89
CA GLY A 137 -22.14 -0.59 9.80
C GLY A 137 -22.49 0.76 9.17
N GLY A 138 -22.45 0.85 7.84
CA GLY A 138 -22.70 2.07 7.09
C GLY A 138 -21.46 2.98 6.99
N ALA A 139 -21.64 4.11 6.28
CA ALA A 139 -20.58 5.06 5.97
C ALA A 139 -19.85 5.58 7.23
N GLY A 140 -20.56 5.95 8.29
CA GLY A 140 -19.96 6.48 9.52
C GLY A 140 -19.07 5.48 10.25
N ALA A 141 -19.37 4.17 10.17
CA ALA A 141 -18.50 3.13 10.73
C ALA A 141 -17.20 3.00 9.93
N ALA A 142 -17.29 2.99 8.59
CA ALA A 142 -16.13 2.97 7.70
C ALA A 142 -15.26 4.23 7.87
N GLU A 143 -15.89 5.41 7.96
CA GLU A 143 -15.20 6.68 8.24
C GLU A 143 -14.42 6.61 9.55
N SER A 144 -15.03 6.12 10.64
CA SER A 144 -14.36 5.97 11.93
C SER A 144 -13.15 5.05 11.86
N PHE A 145 -13.25 3.93 11.12
CA PHE A 145 -12.13 3.01 10.90
C PHE A 145 -11.00 3.67 10.11
N ILE A 146 -11.32 4.34 9.00
CA ILE A 146 -10.34 5.02 8.14
C ILE A 146 -9.64 6.15 8.90
N HIS A 147 -10.38 6.94 9.67
CA HIS A 147 -9.79 7.99 10.52
C HIS A 147 -8.80 7.42 11.52
N LYS A 148 -9.20 6.36 12.24
CA LYS A 148 -8.39 5.74 13.28
C LYS A 148 -7.09 5.12 12.76
N HIS A 149 -7.15 4.41 11.64
CA HIS A 149 -6.05 3.55 11.20
C HIS A 149 -5.27 4.08 10.00
N ILE A 150 -5.88 4.91 9.16
CA ILE A 150 -5.27 5.39 7.91
C ILE A 150 -4.96 6.88 7.99
N LEU A 151 -5.93 7.73 8.27
CA LEU A 151 -5.70 9.18 8.35
C LEU A 151 -4.79 9.58 9.52
N SER A 152 -4.76 8.79 10.59
CA SER A 152 -3.87 9.02 11.75
C SER A 152 -2.38 9.00 11.39
N ILE A 153 -1.98 8.38 10.27
CA ILE A 153 -0.58 8.35 9.83
C ILE A 153 -0.21 9.53 8.90
N LEU A 154 -1.18 10.33 8.46
CA LEU A 154 -0.93 11.48 7.57
C LEU A 154 0.13 12.45 8.15
N PRO A 155 0.10 12.86 9.43
CA PRO A 155 1.13 13.74 9.97
C PRO A 155 2.55 13.17 9.84
N PHE A 156 2.71 11.86 9.99
CA PHE A 156 3.98 11.18 9.81
C PHE A 156 4.41 11.18 8.33
N ILE A 157 3.47 10.91 7.40
CA ILE A 157 3.71 10.97 5.95
C ILE A 157 4.17 12.38 5.55
N LEU A 158 3.47 13.43 6.02
CA LEU A 158 3.79 14.81 5.69
C LEU A 158 5.14 15.23 6.25
N LYS A 159 5.40 14.95 7.54
CA LYS A 159 6.65 15.28 8.21
C LYS A 159 7.87 14.65 7.51
N ASN A 160 7.74 13.41 7.05
CA ASN A 160 8.84 12.67 6.43
C ASN A 160 8.79 12.72 4.89
N GLN A 161 7.89 13.51 4.30
CA GLN A 161 7.72 13.70 2.85
C GLN A 161 7.58 12.38 2.07
N LEU A 162 6.95 11.37 2.66
CA LEU A 162 6.78 10.04 2.08
C LEU A 162 5.81 10.01 0.88
N TYR A 163 5.18 11.13 0.57
CA TYR A 163 4.30 11.33 -0.57
C TYR A 163 5.04 11.78 -1.85
N ILE A 164 6.33 12.09 -1.74
CA ILE A 164 7.12 12.55 -2.88
C ILE A 164 7.68 11.34 -3.62
N ASP A 165 7.35 11.23 -4.91
CA ASP A 165 8.01 10.25 -5.79
C ASP A 165 9.45 10.71 -6.05
N PRO A 166 10.48 9.91 -5.67
CA PRO A 166 11.88 10.31 -5.82
C PRO A 166 12.27 10.67 -7.25
N LYS A 167 11.67 10.00 -8.25
CA LYS A 167 11.97 10.23 -9.66
C LYS A 167 11.46 11.58 -10.14
N SER A 168 10.23 11.93 -9.79
CA SER A 168 9.64 13.24 -10.06
C SER A 168 10.41 14.34 -9.35
N LYS A 169 10.72 14.14 -8.06
CA LYS A 169 11.50 15.11 -7.28
C LYS A 169 12.89 15.35 -7.87
N PHE A 170 13.60 14.29 -8.24
CA PHE A 170 14.93 14.42 -8.85
C PHE A 170 14.87 15.17 -10.18
N GLN A 171 13.84 14.89 -11.00
CA GLN A 171 13.62 15.57 -12.27
C GLN A 171 13.30 17.05 -12.08
N GLU A 172 12.36 17.40 -11.20
CA GLU A 172 11.99 18.79 -10.90
C GLU A 172 13.19 19.58 -10.39
N THR A 173 13.91 19.03 -9.41
CA THR A 173 15.09 19.69 -8.82
C THR A 173 16.23 19.86 -9.83
N ALA A 174 16.50 18.85 -10.67
CA ALA A 174 17.51 18.94 -11.71
C ALA A 174 17.16 20.00 -12.76
N GLN A 175 15.89 20.07 -13.14
CA GLN A 175 15.40 21.07 -14.08
C GLN A 175 15.45 22.47 -13.49
N GLU A 176 15.06 22.64 -12.23
CA GLU A 176 15.06 23.94 -11.53
C GLU A 176 16.50 24.47 -11.33
N LEU A 177 17.41 23.63 -10.82
CA LEU A 177 18.77 24.07 -10.45
C LEU A 177 19.75 24.09 -11.62
N LEU A 178 19.59 23.20 -12.60
CA LEU A 178 20.57 22.96 -13.65
C LEU A 178 20.02 23.14 -15.06
N GLY A 179 18.70 23.20 -15.25
CA GLY A 179 18.07 23.21 -16.57
C GLY A 179 18.20 21.88 -17.32
N ILE A 180 18.48 20.77 -16.61
CA ILE A 180 18.77 19.46 -17.20
C ILE A 180 17.65 18.49 -16.88
N THR A 181 17.19 17.75 -17.90
CA THR A 181 16.28 16.62 -17.70
C THR A 181 17.09 15.35 -17.45
N PRO A 182 16.92 14.67 -16.29
CA PRO A 182 17.64 13.44 -15.99
C PRO A 182 17.29 12.32 -16.95
N ASN A 183 18.25 11.45 -17.24
CA ASN A 183 17.97 10.22 -17.97
C ASN A 183 18.39 8.98 -17.17
N TYR A 184 17.70 7.85 -17.43
CA TYR A 184 17.92 6.60 -16.71
C TYR A 184 18.35 5.51 -17.69
N LYS A 185 19.44 4.81 -17.37
CA LYS A 185 19.98 3.74 -18.21
C LYS A 185 20.14 2.46 -17.41
N VAL A 186 19.67 1.35 -17.95
CA VAL A 186 19.95 0.03 -17.38
C VAL A 186 21.44 -0.25 -17.59
N LEU A 187 22.14 -0.44 -16.49
CA LEU A 187 23.59 -0.74 -16.47
C LEU A 187 23.84 -2.24 -16.42
N LYS A 188 22.95 -2.97 -15.74
CA LYS A 188 23.06 -4.43 -15.59
C LYS A 188 21.67 -5.06 -15.44
N GLU A 189 21.49 -6.23 -16.05
CA GLU A 189 20.39 -7.15 -15.78
C GLU A 189 20.99 -8.47 -15.33
N SER A 190 20.51 -9.06 -14.25
CA SER A 190 20.99 -10.32 -13.68
C SER A 190 19.84 -11.14 -13.10
N GLY A 191 20.07 -12.44 -12.92
CA GLY A 191 19.08 -13.37 -12.41
C GLY A 191 18.24 -14.05 -13.50
N PRO A 192 17.55 -15.15 -13.16
CA PRO A 192 16.63 -15.86 -14.03
C PRO A 192 15.35 -15.03 -14.24
N ASP A 193 14.56 -15.35 -15.29
CA ASP A 193 13.37 -14.55 -15.67
C ASP A 193 12.33 -14.37 -14.55
N HIS A 194 12.22 -15.35 -13.65
CA HIS A 194 11.30 -15.30 -12.51
C HIS A 194 11.87 -14.56 -11.27
N ASN A 195 13.15 -14.16 -11.33
CA ASN A 195 13.83 -13.42 -10.25
C ASN A 195 14.90 -12.49 -10.84
N LYS A 196 14.48 -11.65 -11.80
CA LYS A 196 15.36 -10.64 -12.43
C LYS A 196 15.65 -9.50 -11.47
N GLU A 197 16.91 -9.08 -11.47
CA GLU A 197 17.38 -7.89 -10.81
C GLU A 197 17.93 -6.90 -11.85
N PHE A 198 17.49 -5.66 -11.75
CA PHE A 198 17.91 -4.57 -12.62
C PHE A 198 18.77 -3.59 -11.83
N THR A 199 19.88 -3.19 -12.41
CA THR A 199 20.69 -2.08 -11.90
C THR A 199 20.59 -0.93 -12.88
N VAL A 200 20.13 0.24 -12.42
CA VAL A 200 19.90 1.44 -13.22
C VAL A 200 20.73 2.59 -12.71
N GLY A 201 21.37 3.31 -13.62
CA GLY A 201 22.05 4.57 -13.33
C GLY A 201 21.16 5.76 -13.67
N VAL A 202 21.12 6.78 -12.81
CA VAL A 202 20.56 8.09 -13.11
C VAL A 202 21.69 9.03 -13.57
N PHE A 203 21.45 9.74 -14.67
CA PHE A 203 22.42 10.61 -15.31
C PHE A 203 21.89 12.04 -15.44
N LEU A 204 22.77 13.01 -15.21
CA LEU A 204 22.61 14.39 -15.63
C LEU A 204 23.55 14.63 -16.82
N ASP A 205 23.00 14.81 -18.00
CA ASP A 205 23.73 14.77 -19.28
C ASP A 205 24.55 13.47 -19.43
N LYS A 206 25.87 13.56 -19.30
CA LYS A 206 26.80 12.43 -19.38
C LYS A 206 27.31 11.95 -18.02
N GLU A 207 27.06 12.70 -16.95
CA GLU A 207 27.52 12.38 -15.59
C GLU A 207 26.61 11.33 -14.98
N LEU A 208 27.18 10.19 -14.57
CA LEU A 208 26.51 9.23 -13.73
C LEU A 208 26.44 9.79 -12.29
N VAL A 209 25.26 10.12 -11.82
CA VAL A 209 25.05 10.70 -10.49
C VAL A 209 24.92 9.62 -9.42
N ALA A 210 24.11 8.60 -9.67
CA ALA A 210 23.89 7.52 -8.73
C ALA A 210 23.39 6.26 -9.44
N VAL A 211 23.36 5.15 -8.68
CA VAL A 211 22.91 3.84 -9.14
C VAL A 211 21.88 3.28 -8.16
N GLY A 212 20.85 2.62 -8.67
CA GLY A 212 19.86 1.92 -7.88
C GLY A 212 19.56 0.55 -8.45
N SER A 213 19.13 -0.37 -7.60
CA SER A 213 18.73 -1.73 -7.98
C SER A 213 17.30 -2.02 -7.58
N GLY A 214 16.65 -2.95 -8.30
CA GLY A 214 15.29 -3.40 -8.01
C GLY A 214 14.90 -4.59 -8.86
N THR A 215 13.78 -5.21 -8.51
CA THR A 215 13.21 -6.38 -9.18
C THR A 215 12.50 -6.02 -10.50
N SER A 216 12.32 -4.73 -10.74
CA SER A 216 11.82 -4.19 -12.00
C SER A 216 12.65 -2.96 -12.41
N LYS A 217 12.62 -2.62 -13.70
CA LYS A 217 13.28 -1.39 -14.20
C LYS A 217 12.76 -0.15 -13.50
N GLN A 218 11.46 -0.11 -13.20
CA GLN A 218 10.83 1.01 -12.51
C GLN A 218 11.32 1.13 -11.06
N GLU A 219 11.37 0.05 -10.31
CA GLU A 219 11.93 0.03 -8.94
C GLU A 219 13.39 0.48 -8.93
N ALA A 220 14.20 -0.04 -9.85
CA ALA A 220 15.60 0.37 -9.97
C ALA A 220 15.77 1.85 -10.33
N GLN A 221 14.87 2.42 -11.17
CA GLN A 221 14.85 3.86 -11.48
C GLN A 221 14.51 4.70 -10.25
N ILE A 222 13.50 4.30 -9.47
CA ILE A 222 13.12 4.99 -8.23
C ILE A 222 14.27 4.95 -7.22
N ALA A 223 14.90 3.79 -7.04
CA ALA A 223 16.06 3.64 -6.17
C ALA A 223 17.26 4.50 -6.63
N ALA A 224 17.52 4.55 -7.95
CA ALA A 224 18.56 5.40 -8.51
C ALA A 224 18.27 6.90 -8.31
N ALA A 225 17.02 7.31 -8.46
CA ALA A 225 16.60 8.70 -8.23
C ALA A 225 16.77 9.10 -6.76
N GLN A 226 16.36 8.23 -5.82
CA GLN A 226 16.54 8.47 -4.39
C GLN A 226 18.02 8.60 -4.05
N ALA A 227 18.86 7.67 -4.51
CA ALA A 227 20.30 7.75 -4.32
C ALA A 227 20.92 9.03 -4.96
N GLY A 228 20.34 9.49 -6.08
CA GLY A 228 20.74 10.74 -6.74
C GLY A 228 20.38 11.97 -5.93
N LEU A 229 19.19 12.02 -5.34
CA LEU A 229 18.80 13.09 -4.41
C LEU A 229 19.75 13.18 -3.22
N ASP A 230 20.12 12.03 -2.66
CA ASP A 230 21.01 11.95 -1.51
C ASP A 230 22.43 12.38 -1.90
N ALA A 231 22.95 11.89 -3.02
CA ALA A 231 24.31 12.20 -3.53
C ALA A 231 24.49 13.69 -3.87
N LYS A 232 23.45 14.35 -4.38
CA LYS A 232 23.46 15.78 -4.70
C LYS A 232 23.05 16.67 -3.50
N HIS A 233 22.70 16.08 -2.35
CA HIS A 233 22.13 16.78 -1.20
C HIS A 233 20.85 17.56 -1.54
N TRP A 234 20.04 17.00 -2.45
CA TRP A 234 18.73 17.52 -2.85
C TRP A 234 17.57 16.87 -2.08
N SER A 235 17.85 15.84 -1.30
CA SER A 235 16.94 15.36 -0.26
C SER A 235 16.80 16.48 0.77
N VAL A 236 15.53 16.78 1.15
CA VAL A 236 15.27 17.85 2.12
C VAL A 236 16.01 17.52 3.42
N SER A 237 16.93 18.40 3.80
CA SER A 237 17.57 18.34 5.11
C SER A 237 16.48 18.36 6.19
N MET A 238 16.47 17.35 7.06
CA MET A 238 15.69 17.42 8.29
C MET A 238 16.24 18.59 9.12
N SER A 239 15.58 19.74 9.00
CA SER A 239 15.77 20.87 9.90
C SER A 239 14.63 20.90 10.92
#